data_d93bad32336825fe4d3d2580b28a262d
#
_entry.id   d93bad32336825fe4d3d2580b28a262d
#
_cell.length_a   1.000
_cell.length_b   1.000
_cell.length_c   1.000
_cell.angle_alpha   90.00
_cell.angle_beta   90.00
_cell.angle_gamma   90.00
#
_symmetry.space_group_name_H-M   'P 1'
#
loop_
_entity.id
_entity.type
_entity.pdbx_description
1 polymer ?
#
loop_
_entity_poly.entity_id
_entity_poly.type
_entity_poly.pdbx_seq_one_letter_code
_entity_poly.pdbx_strand_id
1 'polypeptide(L)'
;MKQSNRLKELYTYQILDTPQEKELDDFAELAALSCNTPFALISFIDRDRNWYKAKVGLEINQYKNRHPFVEHILKGNYHFIEVKNLAEDEHFSEPLALGTQTINYYAGVTLKSPNGHVLGTLSVLHEQPYCLNEDQGKTFITEVSR
;
A
#
# COMPACT_ATOMS: atom_id res chain seq x y z
N MET A 1 6.79 -6.92 -22.45
CA MET A 1 5.73 -7.27 -21.50
C MET A 1 5.70 -6.28 -20.36
N LYS A 2 4.51 -5.81 -20.03
CA LYS A 2 4.32 -4.76 -19.02
C LYS A 2 4.92 -5.12 -17.66
N GLN A 3 4.69 -6.34 -17.19
CA GLN A 3 5.18 -6.77 -15.87
C GLN A 3 6.72 -6.79 -15.85
N SER A 4 7.35 -7.28 -16.90
CA SER A 4 8.80 -7.34 -16.98
C SER A 4 9.42 -5.94 -16.98
N ASN A 5 8.83 -5.00 -17.72
CA ASN A 5 9.32 -3.62 -17.76
C ASN A 5 9.13 -2.91 -16.42
N ARG A 6 7.99 -3.15 -15.77
CA ARG A 6 7.72 -2.62 -14.45
C ARG A 6 8.77 -3.09 -13.44
N LEU A 7 9.10 -4.37 -13.44
CA LEU A 7 10.08 -4.94 -12.53
C LEU A 7 11.48 -4.40 -12.81
N LYS A 8 11.85 -4.26 -14.08
CA LYS A 8 13.14 -3.67 -14.43
C LYS A 8 13.27 -2.26 -13.88
N GLU A 9 12.22 -1.47 -14.01
CA GLU A 9 12.22 -0.11 -13.49
C GLU A 9 12.30 -0.10 -11.98
N LEU A 10 11.53 -0.94 -11.30
CA LEU A 10 11.59 -1.07 -9.84
C LEU A 10 13.01 -1.37 -9.38
N TYR A 11 13.69 -2.32 -10.05
CA TYR A 11 15.03 -2.73 -9.66
C TYR A 11 16.08 -1.65 -9.89
N THR A 12 15.85 -0.73 -10.84
CA THR A 12 16.80 0.37 -11.05
C THR A 12 16.88 1.33 -9.87
N TYR A 13 15.84 1.42 -9.07
CA TYR A 13 15.84 2.28 -7.87
C TYR A 13 16.61 1.67 -6.70
N GLN A 14 16.91 0.38 -6.75
CA GLN A 14 17.67 -0.32 -5.70
C GLN A 14 17.09 -0.10 -4.32
N ILE A 15 15.76 -0.14 -4.21
CA ILE A 15 15.08 0.15 -2.96
C ILE A 15 14.73 -1.10 -2.15
N LEU A 16 14.57 -2.25 -2.82
CA LEU A 16 14.21 -3.50 -2.15
C LEU A 16 15.31 -3.94 -1.20
N ASP A 17 14.89 -4.43 -0.03
CA ASP A 17 15.80 -4.97 0.99
C ASP A 17 16.82 -3.94 1.51
N THR A 18 16.44 -2.69 1.52
CA THR A 18 17.27 -1.61 2.04
C THR A 18 16.82 -1.21 3.45
N PRO A 19 17.70 -0.55 4.24
CA PRO A 19 17.33 -0.09 5.57
C PRO A 19 16.21 0.93 5.56
N GLN A 20 15.56 1.08 6.69
CA GLN A 20 14.54 2.12 6.88
C GLN A 20 15.15 3.50 6.66
N GLU A 21 14.34 4.41 6.14
CA GLU A 21 14.72 5.81 5.95
C GLU A 21 13.74 6.70 6.69
N LYS A 22 14.26 7.59 7.50
CA LYS A 22 13.45 8.43 8.36
C LYS A 22 12.40 9.22 7.59
N GLU A 23 12.74 9.76 6.44
CA GLU A 23 11.79 10.54 5.64
C GLU A 23 10.58 9.72 5.21
N LEU A 24 10.80 8.47 4.83
CA LEU A 24 9.73 7.58 4.40
C LEU A 24 8.93 7.08 5.59
N ASP A 25 9.59 6.81 6.71
CA ASP A 25 8.90 6.44 7.95
C ASP A 25 8.00 7.59 8.43
N ASP A 26 8.50 8.82 8.40
CA ASP A 26 7.72 10.00 8.78
C ASP A 26 6.52 10.20 7.86
N PHE A 27 6.69 9.93 6.57
CA PHE A 27 5.63 10.05 5.59
C PHE A 27 4.50 9.04 5.89
N ALA A 28 4.88 7.81 6.20
CA ALA A 28 3.90 6.78 6.57
C ALA A 28 3.17 7.14 7.87
N GLU A 29 3.90 7.66 8.85
CA GLU A 29 3.30 8.13 10.11
C GLU A 29 2.29 9.24 9.87
N LEU A 30 2.66 10.21 9.03
CA LEU A 30 1.76 11.30 8.69
C LEU A 30 0.48 10.80 8.04
N ALA A 31 0.59 9.83 7.14
CA ALA A 31 -0.57 9.22 6.50
C ALA A 31 -1.50 8.58 7.52
N ALA A 32 -0.95 7.79 8.44
CA ALA A 32 -1.74 7.15 9.49
C ALA A 32 -2.45 8.17 10.38
N LEU A 33 -1.73 9.24 10.77
CA LEU A 33 -2.31 10.29 11.60
C LEU A 33 -3.40 11.05 10.87
N SER A 34 -3.16 11.43 9.63
CA SER A 34 -4.12 12.20 8.83
C SER A 34 -5.41 11.43 8.59
N CYS A 35 -5.31 10.13 8.42
CA CYS A 35 -6.46 9.26 8.17
C CYS A 35 -7.06 8.68 9.44
N ASN A 36 -6.43 8.94 10.58
CA ASN A 36 -6.85 8.39 11.89
C ASN A 36 -6.95 6.87 11.83
N THR A 37 -5.91 6.23 11.31
CA THR A 37 -5.81 4.78 11.22
C THR A 37 -4.64 4.30 12.05
N PRO A 38 -4.71 3.07 12.60
CA PRO A 38 -3.60 2.54 13.43
C PRO A 38 -2.41 2.07 12.62
N PHE A 39 -2.57 1.81 11.33
CA PHE A 39 -1.52 1.22 10.50
C PHE A 39 -1.31 1.98 9.22
N ALA A 40 -0.06 2.01 8.75
CA ALA A 40 0.29 2.51 7.43
C ALA A 40 1.48 1.74 6.89
N LEU A 41 1.56 1.61 5.56
CA LEU A 41 2.64 0.90 4.89
C LEU A 41 3.05 1.64 3.62
N ILE A 42 4.37 1.71 3.38
CA ILE A 42 4.89 1.98 2.04
C ILE A 42 5.39 0.62 1.53
N SER A 43 4.72 0.12 0.49
CA SER A 43 4.94 -1.22 -0.04
C SER A 43 5.42 -1.14 -1.47
N PHE A 44 6.45 -1.90 -1.80
CA PHE A 44 6.88 -2.08 -3.18
C PHE A 44 6.52 -3.46 -3.67
N ILE A 45 5.98 -3.55 -4.89
CA ILE A 45 5.45 -4.77 -5.46
C ILE A 45 6.54 -5.45 -6.29
N ASP A 46 7.19 -6.45 -5.68
CA ASP A 46 8.17 -7.29 -6.34
C ASP A 46 7.47 -8.41 -7.12
N ARG A 47 8.22 -9.30 -7.73
CA ARG A 47 7.69 -10.42 -8.52
C ARG A 47 6.79 -11.33 -7.68
N ASP A 48 7.28 -11.74 -6.51
CA ASP A 48 6.60 -12.75 -5.68
C ASP A 48 6.29 -12.26 -4.27
N ARG A 49 6.38 -10.96 -4.01
CA ARG A 49 6.15 -10.44 -2.67
C ARG A 49 5.80 -8.96 -2.71
N ASN A 50 5.16 -8.51 -1.63
CA ASN A 50 5.13 -7.09 -1.30
C ASN A 50 6.19 -6.87 -0.24
N TRP A 51 7.11 -5.95 -0.50
CA TRP A 51 8.17 -5.61 0.45
C TRP A 51 7.91 -4.24 1.06
N TYR A 52 8.02 -4.14 2.38
CA TYR A 52 7.64 -2.93 3.10
C TYR A 52 8.85 -2.07 3.42
N LYS A 53 8.94 -0.91 2.76
CA LYS A 53 9.99 0.06 3.01
C LYS A 53 9.74 0.84 4.30
N ALA A 54 8.48 1.13 4.61
CA ALA A 54 8.08 1.82 5.83
C ALA A 54 6.83 1.17 6.39
N LYS A 55 6.68 1.17 7.71
CA LYS A 55 5.53 0.57 8.38
C LYS A 55 5.23 1.29 9.68
N VAL A 56 3.95 1.39 10.00
CA VAL A 56 3.45 1.99 11.24
C VAL A 56 2.51 0.97 11.89
N GLY A 57 2.82 0.59 13.11
CA GLY A 57 1.97 -0.29 13.91
C GLY A 57 1.98 -1.76 13.54
N LEU A 58 2.79 -2.16 12.56
CA LEU A 58 2.85 -3.54 12.09
C LEU A 58 4.25 -4.11 12.24
N GLU A 59 4.32 -5.39 12.61
CA GLU A 59 5.58 -6.11 12.81
C GLU A 59 5.79 -7.12 11.68
N ILE A 60 5.92 -6.61 10.45
CA ILE A 60 6.09 -7.45 9.26
C ILE A 60 6.98 -6.71 8.26
N ASN A 61 7.90 -7.44 7.61
CA ASN A 61 8.83 -6.85 6.64
C ASN A 61 8.42 -7.09 5.20
N GLN A 62 7.65 -8.13 4.97
CA GLN A 62 7.18 -8.46 3.63
C GLN A 62 5.96 -9.37 3.71
N TYR A 63 5.20 -9.42 2.62
CA TYR A 63 4.09 -10.34 2.45
C TYR A 63 4.44 -11.29 1.32
N LYS A 64 4.53 -12.56 1.61
CA LYS A 64 4.85 -13.59 0.63
C LYS A 64 3.74 -13.73 -0.38
N ASN A 65 4.10 -14.03 -1.62
CA ASN A 65 3.17 -14.30 -2.71
C ASN A 65 2.28 -13.11 -3.09
N ARG A 66 2.67 -11.92 -2.69
CA ARG A 66 1.95 -10.68 -2.99
C ARG A 66 0.56 -10.62 -2.33
N HIS A 67 0.09 -9.41 -2.10
CA HIS A 67 -1.25 -9.13 -1.57
C HIS A 67 -2.34 -9.54 -2.55
N PRO A 68 -3.52 -9.96 -2.06
CA PRO A 68 -4.66 -10.21 -2.96
C PRO A 68 -5.04 -9.01 -3.81
N PHE A 69 -4.75 -7.79 -3.36
CA PHE A 69 -5.06 -6.57 -4.10
C PHE A 69 -4.16 -6.35 -5.30
N VAL A 70 -2.98 -6.97 -5.35
CA VAL A 70 -1.93 -6.60 -6.30
C VAL A 70 -2.38 -6.78 -7.74
N GLU A 71 -3.00 -7.91 -8.06
CA GLU A 71 -3.48 -8.13 -9.42
C GLU A 71 -4.52 -7.09 -9.82
N HIS A 72 -5.39 -6.74 -8.88
CA HIS A 72 -6.42 -5.74 -9.11
C HIS A 72 -5.78 -4.36 -9.36
N ILE A 73 -4.79 -3.99 -8.54
CA ILE A 73 -4.08 -2.72 -8.66
C ILE A 73 -3.29 -2.65 -9.97
N LEU A 74 -2.59 -3.72 -10.33
CA LEU A 74 -1.75 -3.73 -11.52
C LEU A 74 -2.55 -3.77 -12.81
N LYS A 75 -3.72 -4.40 -12.82
CA LYS A 75 -4.58 -4.48 -14.00
C LYS A 75 -5.40 -3.23 -14.22
N GLY A 76 -5.79 -2.57 -13.13
CA GLY A 76 -6.57 -1.34 -13.20
C GLY A 76 -5.65 -0.13 -13.36
N ASN A 77 -6.22 0.97 -13.80
CA ASN A 77 -5.50 2.24 -13.88
C ASN A 77 -5.88 3.12 -12.69
N TYR A 78 -5.78 2.53 -11.51
CA TYR A 78 -6.18 3.19 -10.27
C TYR A 78 -5.10 4.15 -9.79
N HIS A 79 -5.54 5.29 -9.28
CA HIS A 79 -4.70 6.18 -8.50
C HIS A 79 -4.94 5.93 -7.01
N PHE A 80 -6.16 5.62 -6.65
CA PHE A 80 -6.60 5.41 -5.27
C PHE A 80 -7.60 4.25 -5.21
N ILE A 81 -7.46 3.42 -4.19
CA ILE A 81 -8.39 2.32 -3.91
C ILE A 81 -8.76 2.35 -2.43
N GLU A 82 -10.05 2.20 -2.14
CA GLU A 82 -10.53 2.04 -0.77
C GLU A 82 -11.42 0.81 -0.68
N VAL A 83 -11.13 -0.08 0.27
CA VAL A 83 -11.97 -1.23 0.58
C VAL A 83 -12.40 -1.10 2.04
N LYS A 84 -13.66 -0.75 2.25
CA LYS A 84 -14.18 -0.39 3.57
C LYS A 84 -14.34 -1.58 4.51
N ASN A 85 -14.60 -2.76 3.97
CA ASN A 85 -14.75 -3.98 4.74
C ASN A 85 -14.32 -5.17 3.91
N LEU A 86 -13.10 -5.66 4.15
CA LEU A 86 -12.53 -6.74 3.35
C LEU A 86 -13.31 -8.05 3.46
N ALA A 87 -13.83 -8.35 4.64
CA ALA A 87 -14.59 -9.58 4.86
C ALA A 87 -15.86 -9.64 4.02
N GLU A 88 -16.45 -8.49 3.72
CA GLU A 88 -17.71 -8.40 2.96
C GLU A 88 -17.54 -7.92 1.53
N ASP A 89 -16.31 -7.68 1.10
CA ASP A 89 -16.05 -7.18 -0.25
C ASP A 89 -16.27 -8.27 -1.28
N GLU A 90 -16.88 -7.91 -2.40
CA GLU A 90 -17.18 -8.87 -3.47
C GLU A 90 -15.95 -9.52 -4.10
N HIS A 91 -14.84 -8.77 -4.13
CA HIS A 91 -13.60 -9.26 -4.76
C HIS A 91 -12.69 -10.01 -3.80
N PHE A 92 -12.66 -9.61 -2.54
CA PHE A 92 -11.66 -10.13 -1.60
C PHE A 92 -12.24 -11.09 -0.58
N SER A 93 -13.48 -10.85 -0.12
CA SER A 93 -14.29 -11.77 0.68
C SER A 93 -13.69 -12.26 1.98
N GLU A 94 -12.52 -11.78 2.38
CA GLU A 94 -11.88 -12.19 3.63
C GLU A 94 -10.94 -11.11 4.15
N PRO A 95 -10.71 -11.09 5.48
CA PRO A 95 -9.73 -10.18 6.06
C PRO A 95 -8.32 -10.52 5.58
N LEU A 96 -7.43 -9.55 5.66
CA LEU A 96 -6.02 -9.73 5.31
C LEU A 96 -5.20 -9.89 6.59
N ALA A 97 -4.41 -10.95 6.67
CA ALA A 97 -3.52 -11.18 7.81
C ALA A 97 -2.17 -10.55 7.53
N LEU A 98 -1.74 -9.62 8.39
CA LEU A 98 -0.42 -8.99 8.31
C LEU A 98 0.29 -9.17 9.66
N GLY A 99 1.22 -10.13 9.71
CA GLY A 99 1.86 -10.48 10.95
C GLY A 99 0.82 -11.01 11.93
N THR A 100 0.73 -10.40 13.12
CA THR A 100 -0.24 -10.77 14.13
C THR A 100 -1.56 -10.02 14.02
N GLN A 101 -1.67 -9.11 13.06
CA GLN A 101 -2.85 -8.26 12.89
C GLN A 101 -3.76 -8.79 11.79
N THR A 102 -5.05 -8.66 12.01
CA THR A 102 -6.07 -8.98 11.02
C THR A 102 -6.65 -7.66 10.50
N ILE A 103 -6.57 -7.45 9.20
CA ILE A 103 -6.93 -6.19 8.56
C ILE A 103 -8.28 -6.33 7.87
N ASN A 104 -9.20 -5.41 8.15
CA ASN A 104 -10.50 -5.37 7.51
C ASN A 104 -10.72 -4.10 6.67
N TYR A 105 -9.85 -3.13 6.78
CA TYR A 105 -9.93 -1.88 6.01
C TYR A 105 -8.60 -1.62 5.31
N TYR A 106 -8.68 -1.24 4.05
CA TYR A 106 -7.51 -0.88 3.26
C TYR A 106 -7.82 0.34 2.39
N ALA A 107 -6.95 1.33 2.42
CA ALA A 107 -6.97 2.42 1.46
C ALA A 107 -5.54 2.66 0.98
N GLY A 108 -5.35 2.69 -0.33
CA GLY A 108 -4.03 2.81 -0.91
C GLY A 108 -3.98 3.74 -2.09
N VAL A 109 -2.85 4.44 -2.21
CA VAL A 109 -2.53 5.28 -3.35
C VAL A 109 -1.35 4.65 -4.07
N THR A 110 -1.45 4.55 -5.39
CA THR A 110 -0.38 3.94 -6.18
C THR A 110 0.82 4.88 -6.31
N LEU A 111 2.01 4.30 -6.23
CA LEU A 111 3.27 5.00 -6.45
C LEU A 111 3.75 4.65 -7.85
N LYS A 112 3.72 5.63 -8.74
CA LYS A 112 4.08 5.42 -10.15
C LYS A 112 5.40 6.06 -10.47
N SER A 113 6.17 5.41 -11.34
CA SER A 113 7.38 5.99 -11.90
C SER A 113 7.03 7.04 -12.96
N PRO A 114 8.00 7.88 -13.38
CA PRO A 114 7.77 8.81 -14.48
C PRO A 114 7.29 8.14 -15.76
N ASN A 115 7.60 6.87 -15.96
CA ASN A 115 7.17 6.09 -17.13
C ASN A 115 5.76 5.49 -16.97
N GLY A 116 5.10 5.77 -15.85
CA GLY A 116 3.73 5.32 -15.61
C GLY A 116 3.60 3.92 -15.03
N HIS A 117 4.69 3.28 -14.65
CA HIS A 117 4.64 1.96 -14.03
C HIS A 117 4.32 2.07 -12.54
N VAL A 118 3.39 1.24 -12.08
CA VAL A 118 3.07 1.14 -10.65
C VAL A 118 4.17 0.34 -9.97
N LEU A 119 4.94 0.99 -9.10
CA LEU A 119 6.03 0.33 -8.38
C LEU A 119 5.59 -0.16 -7.00
N GLY A 120 4.61 0.50 -6.41
CA GLY A 120 4.14 0.16 -5.09
C GLY A 120 2.93 0.99 -4.69
N THR A 121 2.68 1.02 -3.38
CA THR A 121 1.56 1.76 -2.81
C THR A 121 1.95 2.38 -1.47
N LEU A 122 1.33 3.52 -1.17
CA LEU A 122 1.24 4.00 0.21
C LEU A 122 -0.17 3.67 0.68
N SER A 123 -0.29 2.94 1.75
CA SER A 123 -1.59 2.50 2.24
C SER A 123 -1.77 2.79 3.73
N VAL A 124 -3.03 3.01 4.12
CA VAL A 124 -3.46 3.06 5.51
C VAL A 124 -4.43 1.92 5.73
N LEU A 125 -4.40 1.33 6.92
CA LEU A 125 -5.13 0.11 7.19
C LEU A 125 -5.72 0.17 8.60
N HIS A 126 -6.78 -0.63 8.80
CA HIS A 126 -7.45 -0.72 10.08
C HIS A 126 -7.90 -2.16 10.31
N GLU A 127 -7.89 -2.59 11.55
CA GLU A 127 -8.38 -3.91 11.92
C GLU A 127 -9.91 -3.99 11.87
N GLN A 128 -10.58 -2.84 11.96
CA GLN A 128 -12.02 -2.73 11.86
C GLN A 128 -12.43 -2.21 10.49
N PRO A 129 -13.65 -2.48 10.03
CA PRO A 129 -14.19 -1.75 8.88
C PRO A 129 -14.16 -0.26 9.16
N TYR A 130 -13.89 0.53 8.14
CA TYR A 130 -13.63 1.95 8.31
C TYR A 130 -13.94 2.67 7.00
N CYS A 131 -13.98 3.99 7.06
CA CYS A 131 -14.20 4.83 5.89
C CYS A 131 -13.53 6.17 6.12
N LEU A 132 -12.72 6.61 5.17
CA LEU A 132 -12.15 7.95 5.22
C LEU A 132 -13.25 8.96 4.95
N ASN A 133 -13.24 10.07 5.69
CA ASN A 133 -14.14 11.16 5.33
C ASN A 133 -13.56 11.91 4.12
N GLU A 134 -14.33 12.85 3.58
CA GLU A 134 -13.92 13.56 2.37
C GLU A 134 -12.60 14.29 2.52
N ASP A 135 -12.40 14.98 3.65
CA ASP A 135 -11.16 15.71 3.91
C ASP A 135 -9.95 14.78 4.05
N GLN A 136 -10.11 13.67 4.76
CA GLN A 136 -9.04 12.68 4.91
C GLN A 136 -8.65 12.09 3.56
N GLY A 137 -9.63 11.74 2.74
CA GLY A 137 -9.39 11.19 1.42
C GLY A 137 -8.64 12.17 0.52
N LYS A 138 -9.06 13.41 0.51
CA LYS A 138 -8.40 14.46 -0.28
C LYS A 138 -6.97 14.68 0.17
N THR A 139 -6.74 14.80 1.47
CA THR A 139 -5.40 14.99 2.03
C THR A 139 -4.50 13.83 1.68
N PHE A 140 -4.98 12.61 1.84
CA PHE A 140 -4.22 11.40 1.55
C PHE A 140 -3.78 11.37 0.08
N ILE A 141 -4.73 11.58 -0.83
CA ILE A 141 -4.44 11.56 -2.27
C ILE A 141 -3.47 12.68 -2.65
N THR A 142 -3.68 13.89 -2.14
CA THR A 142 -2.87 15.05 -2.47
C THR A 142 -1.43 14.90 -2.00
N GLU A 143 -1.23 14.42 -0.77
CA GLU A 143 0.11 14.27 -0.21
C GLU A 143 0.95 13.25 -0.98
N VAL A 144 0.33 12.23 -1.51
CA VAL A 144 1.06 11.16 -2.22
C VAL A 144 1.26 11.49 -3.69
N SER A 145 0.43 12.34 -4.27
CA SER A 145 0.47 12.65 -5.70
C SER A 145 1.59 13.62 -6.10
N ARG A 146 2.35 14.10 -5.16
CA ARG A 146 3.42 15.06 -5.44
C ARG A 146 4.62 14.43 -6.11
#